data_27a34a10706d48bbbb9d6cd23142c95f
#
_entry.id   27a34a10706d48bbbb9d6cd23142c95f
#
_cell.length_a   1.000
_cell.length_b   1.000
_cell.length_c   1.000
_cell.angle_alpha   90.00
_cell.angle_beta   90.00
_cell.angle_gamma   90.00
#
_symmetry.space_group_name_H-M   'P 1'
#
loop_
_entity.id
_entity.type
_entity.pdbx_description
1 polymer ?
#
loop_
_entity_poly.entity_id
_entity_poly.type
_entity_poly.pdbx_seq_one_letter_code
_entity_poly.pdbx_strand_id
1 'polypeptide(L)' 'HLVCRRCGRTVEVEGAAVERWADATAAQHGFRDVSHTVEVFGVCSTCR' A
#
# COMPACT_ATOMS: atom_id res chain seq x y z
N HIS A 1 -0.04 -3.86 2.11
CA HIS A 1 0.56 -4.68 3.19
C HIS A 1 1.65 -3.92 3.93
N LEU A 2 1.70 -4.13 5.22
CA LEU A 2 2.79 -3.66 6.06
C LEU A 2 3.69 -4.85 6.35
N VAL A 3 4.96 -4.74 5.99
CA VAL A 3 5.89 -5.87 6.03
C VAL A 3 7.06 -5.53 6.92
N CYS A 4 7.38 -6.44 7.85
CA CYS A 4 8.59 -6.33 8.65
C CYS A 4 9.79 -6.79 7.82
N ARG A 5 10.75 -5.93 7.63
CA ARG A 5 11.93 -6.26 6.82
C ARG A 5 12.90 -7.21 7.51
N ARG A 6 12.68 -7.51 8.77
CA ARG A 6 13.53 -8.44 9.52
C ARG A 6 12.97 -9.84 9.60
N CYS A 7 11.72 -9.98 10.03
CA CYS A 7 11.11 -11.31 10.22
C CYS A 7 10.11 -11.69 9.16
N GLY A 8 9.76 -10.77 8.27
CA GLY A 8 8.80 -11.02 7.21
C GLY A 8 7.33 -10.97 7.64
N ARG A 9 7.05 -10.61 8.89
CA ARG A 9 5.68 -10.48 9.36
C ARG A 9 4.93 -9.52 8.44
N THR A 10 3.77 -9.94 7.99
CA THR A 10 2.96 -9.16 7.06
C THR A 10 1.59 -8.90 7.69
N VAL A 11 1.19 -7.65 7.66
CA VAL A 11 -0.12 -7.22 8.15
C VAL A 11 -0.87 -6.59 7.00
N GLU A 12 -2.09 -7.04 6.78
CA GLU A 12 -2.94 -6.44 5.76
C GLU A 12 -3.54 -5.15 6.33
N VAL A 13 -3.42 -4.08 5.57
CA VAL A 13 -3.94 -2.77 5.97
C VAL A 13 -4.86 -2.23 4.89
N GLU A 14 -5.87 -1.48 5.30
CA GLU A 14 -6.78 -0.87 4.34
C GLU A 14 -6.15 0.38 3.75
N GLY A 15 -6.25 0.50 2.43
CA GLY A 15 -5.68 1.60 1.69
C GLY A 15 -6.71 2.48 0.99
N ALA A 16 -7.87 2.70 1.63
CA ALA A 16 -8.95 3.46 0.99
C ALA A 16 -8.51 4.85 0.53
N ALA A 17 -7.69 5.54 1.31
CA ALA A 17 -7.18 6.86 0.94
C ALA A 17 -6.26 6.77 -0.28
N VAL A 18 -5.43 5.72 -0.33
CA VAL A 18 -4.53 5.47 -1.46
C VAL A 18 -5.33 5.12 -2.71
N GLU A 19 -6.35 4.28 -2.56
CA GLU A 19 -7.23 3.91 -3.67
C GLU A 19 -7.91 5.13 -4.28
N ARG A 20 -8.45 6.01 -3.43
CA ARG A 20 -9.10 7.22 -3.92
C ARG A 20 -8.11 8.14 -4.63
N TRP A 21 -6.92 8.29 -4.08
CA TRP A 21 -5.89 9.09 -4.70
C TRP A 21 -5.46 8.52 -6.07
N ALA A 22 -5.27 7.21 -6.13
CA ALA A 22 -4.87 6.53 -7.36
C ALA A 22 -5.94 6.67 -8.45
N ASP A 23 -7.20 6.45 -8.08
CA ASP A 23 -8.32 6.57 -9.02
C ASP A 23 -8.47 8.01 -9.52
N ALA A 24 -8.39 8.99 -8.64
CA ALA A 24 -8.50 10.39 -9.00
C ALA A 24 -7.34 10.83 -9.92
N THR A 25 -6.12 10.41 -9.58
CA THR A 25 -4.94 10.74 -10.37
C THR A 25 -5.01 10.11 -11.76
N ALA A 26 -5.41 8.85 -11.81
CA ALA A 26 -5.56 8.15 -13.08
C ALA A 26 -6.62 8.82 -13.97
N ALA A 27 -7.75 9.20 -13.37
CA ALA A 27 -8.83 9.88 -14.10
C ALA A 27 -8.37 11.21 -14.66
N GLN A 28 -7.57 11.97 -13.91
CA GLN A 28 -7.02 13.25 -14.37
C GLN A 28 -6.15 13.08 -15.62
N HIS A 29 -5.51 11.94 -15.77
CA HIS A 29 -4.64 11.64 -16.90
C HIS A 29 -5.31 10.76 -17.96
N GLY A 30 -6.61 10.51 -17.84
CA GLY A 30 -7.36 9.74 -18.82
C GLY A 30 -7.13 8.23 -18.76
N PHE A 31 -6.66 7.72 -17.62
CA PHE A 31 -6.47 6.28 -17.43
C PHE A 31 -7.73 5.64 -16.87
N ARG A 32 -7.93 4.39 -17.21
CA ARG A 32 -9.03 3.56 -16.69
C ARG A 32 -8.50 2.16 -16.41
N ASP A 33 -9.35 1.32 -15.80
CA ASP A 33 -8.98 -0.05 -15.39
C ASP A 33 -7.77 -0.02 -14.48
N VAL A 34 -7.82 0.86 -13.49
CA VAL A 34 -6.69 1.16 -12.62
C VAL A 34 -6.54 0.10 -11.54
N SER A 35 -5.32 -0.36 -11.35
CA SER A 35 -4.96 -1.16 -10.19
C SER A 35 -3.72 -0.56 -9.54
N HIS A 36 -3.48 -0.93 -8.30
CA HIS A 36 -2.30 -0.45 -7.59
C HIS A 36 -1.78 -1.52 -6.66
N THR A 37 -0.50 -1.40 -6.35
CA THR A 37 0.16 -2.23 -5.34
C THR A 37 0.87 -1.30 -4.39
N VAL A 38 0.60 -1.44 -3.10
CA VAL A 38 1.23 -0.62 -2.07
C VAL A 38 1.78 -1.52 -1.00
N GLU A 39 3.06 -1.36 -0.71
CA GLU A 39 3.73 -2.05 0.38
C GLU A 39 4.52 -1.05 1.20
N VAL A 40 4.40 -1.17 2.52
CA VAL A 40 5.12 -0.33 3.46
C VAL A 40 6.03 -1.23 4.29
N PHE A 41 7.29 -0.88 4.38
CA PHE A 41 8.28 -1.68 5.07
C PHE A 41 8.73 -1.00 6.35
N GLY A 42 8.89 -1.79 7.39
CA GLY A 42 9.35 -1.30 8.67
C GLY A 42 9.95 -2.42 9.50
N VAL A 43 10.16 -2.16 10.77
CA VAL A 43 10.62 -3.18 11.73
C VAL A 43 9.53 -3.34 12.77
N CYS A 44 9.02 -4.55 12.92
CA CYS A 44 7.92 -4.79 13.86
C CYS A 44 8.39 -4.69 15.31
N SER A 45 7.43 -4.59 16.23
CA SER A 45 7.71 -4.37 17.65
C SER A 45 8.51 -5.48 18.30
N THR A 46 8.46 -6.69 17.76
CA THR A 46 9.24 -7.83 18.28
C THR A 46 10.65 -7.91 17.72
N CYS A 47 10.93 -7.18 16.64
CA CYS A 47 12.24 -7.22 15.96
C CYS A 47 13.15 -6.03 16.26
N ARG A 48 12.63 -5.01 16.84
CA ARG A 48 13.37 -3.77 17.08
C ARG A 48 14.53 -3.93 18.04
#